data_516cfbba6c31d35b82428c31fc7c5c13
#
_entry.id   516cfbba6c31d35b82428c31fc7c5c13
#
_cell.length_a   1.000
_cell.length_b   1.000
_cell.length_c   1.000
_cell.angle_alpha   90.00
_cell.angle_beta   90.00
_cell.angle_gamma   90.00
#
_symmetry.space_group_name_H-M   'P 1'
#
loop_
_entity.id
_entity.type
_entity.pdbx_description
1 polymer ?
#
loop_
_entity_poly.entity_id
_entity_poly.type
_entity_poly.pdbx_seq_one_letter_code
_entity_poly.pdbx_strand_id
1 'polypeptide(L)'
;AAWYYYFENMTQQAIADRLSISRMRVIKLLDAARQSGVIQFRLRSDSVGMMQQSRELMQKYHLNDVFIIPEAEQEGQLNESIARAGAMYVADRLSENACINVGYGDTLSRTLNHLATMVQNPVTCISLTGGVSYYLPNGRSNIFNARLYLMPAPLLASSHEMAAAMRAEASVSEIIRMAALSSFTLVGIGAMHETATIVRSGIITQNELFRLKMSGAVGDVLCHFVDENGELIPSDIEDRLISTPLEKLRALDNVVGLAAGAQKVEAIRAVLRG
;
A
#
# COMPACT_ATOMS: atom_id res chain seq x y z
N ALA A 1 -24.36 -19.87 -1.02
CA ALA A 1 -24.49 -19.10 0.25
C ALA A 1 -24.50 -17.59 -0.04
N ALA A 2 -23.50 -17.07 -0.76
CA ALA A 2 -23.37 -15.65 -1.04
C ALA A 2 -24.62 -15.03 -1.71
N TRP A 3 -25.11 -15.66 -2.76
CA TRP A 3 -26.35 -15.22 -3.42
C TRP A 3 -27.53 -15.07 -2.45
N TYR A 4 -27.81 -16.11 -1.66
CA TYR A 4 -28.92 -16.10 -0.71
C TYR A 4 -28.76 -15.00 0.36
N TYR A 5 -27.53 -14.74 0.80
CA TYR A 5 -27.26 -13.74 1.84
C TYR A 5 -27.41 -12.30 1.31
N TYR A 6 -26.77 -11.99 0.16
CA TYR A 6 -26.65 -10.62 -0.33
C TYR A 6 -27.77 -10.19 -1.29
N PHE A 7 -28.37 -11.11 -2.02
CA PHE A 7 -29.45 -10.80 -2.98
C PHE A 7 -30.83 -11.17 -2.46
N GLU A 8 -30.95 -12.30 -1.78
CA GLU A 8 -32.24 -12.74 -1.22
C GLU A 8 -32.41 -12.31 0.24
N ASN A 9 -31.45 -11.61 0.85
CA ASN A 9 -31.46 -11.14 2.24
C ASN A 9 -31.80 -12.23 3.27
N MET A 10 -31.44 -13.48 3.00
CA MET A 10 -31.65 -14.60 3.93
C MET A 10 -30.69 -14.54 5.11
N THR A 11 -31.18 -14.93 6.29
CA THR A 11 -30.30 -15.06 7.45
C THR A 11 -29.33 -16.24 7.29
N GLN A 12 -28.18 -16.17 7.95
CA GLN A 12 -27.19 -17.28 7.93
C GLN A 12 -27.81 -18.60 8.38
N GLN A 13 -28.76 -18.58 9.31
CA GLN A 13 -29.47 -19.78 9.76
C GLN A 13 -30.39 -20.32 8.66
N ALA A 14 -31.19 -19.48 8.04
CA ALA A 14 -32.07 -19.90 6.95
C ALA A 14 -31.30 -20.47 5.75
N ILE A 15 -30.11 -19.90 5.47
CA ILE A 15 -29.19 -20.44 4.44
C ILE A 15 -28.64 -21.82 4.86
N ALA A 16 -28.28 -21.96 6.11
CA ALA A 16 -27.77 -23.23 6.65
C ALA A 16 -28.83 -24.34 6.50
N ASP A 17 -30.06 -24.04 6.89
CA ASP A 17 -31.20 -24.97 6.78
C ASP A 17 -31.50 -25.32 5.31
N ARG A 18 -31.54 -24.33 4.43
CA ARG A 18 -31.81 -24.51 2.99
C ARG A 18 -30.73 -25.33 2.27
N LEU A 19 -29.47 -25.17 2.68
CA LEU A 19 -28.33 -25.89 2.08
C LEU A 19 -27.97 -27.17 2.83
N SER A 20 -28.69 -27.50 3.91
CA SER A 20 -28.41 -28.65 4.78
C SER A 20 -26.94 -28.68 5.28
N ILE A 21 -26.42 -27.52 5.69
CA ILE A 21 -25.07 -27.35 6.25
C ILE A 21 -25.15 -26.60 7.59
N SER A 22 -24.06 -26.62 8.36
CA SER A 22 -24.04 -25.85 9.62
C SER A 22 -23.94 -24.34 9.36
N ARG A 23 -24.47 -23.53 10.27
CA ARG A 23 -24.33 -22.06 10.25
C ARG A 23 -22.86 -21.62 10.19
N MET A 24 -21.98 -22.31 10.91
CA MET A 24 -20.54 -22.07 10.84
C MET A 24 -19.96 -22.30 9.44
N ARG A 25 -20.48 -23.27 8.71
CA ARG A 25 -20.08 -23.51 7.31
C ARG A 25 -20.55 -22.38 6.40
N VAL A 26 -21.74 -21.83 6.64
CA VAL A 26 -22.25 -20.65 5.90
C VAL A 26 -21.34 -19.44 6.14
N ILE A 27 -20.94 -19.17 7.39
CA ILE A 27 -20.02 -18.07 7.73
C ILE A 27 -18.70 -18.23 6.95
N LYS A 28 -18.07 -19.41 7.00
CA LYS A 28 -16.84 -19.69 6.25
C LYS A 28 -16.99 -19.53 4.74
N LEU A 29 -18.15 -19.91 4.17
CA LEU A 29 -18.43 -19.71 2.74
C LEU A 29 -18.61 -18.26 2.36
N LEU A 30 -19.21 -17.46 3.23
CA LEU A 30 -19.35 -16.01 3.02
C LEU A 30 -17.99 -15.30 3.11
N ASP A 31 -17.15 -15.70 4.06
CA ASP A 31 -15.79 -15.16 4.18
C ASP A 31 -14.91 -15.57 2.98
N ALA A 32 -14.99 -16.83 2.57
CA ALA A 32 -14.31 -17.29 1.36
C ALA A 32 -14.77 -16.55 0.10
N ALA A 33 -16.08 -16.27 -0.03
CA ALA A 33 -16.62 -15.52 -1.17
C ALA A 33 -16.14 -14.06 -1.20
N ARG A 34 -15.93 -13.43 -0.04
CA ARG A 34 -15.30 -12.11 0.07
C ARG A 34 -13.81 -12.17 -0.28
N GLN A 35 -13.08 -13.15 0.29
CA GLN A 35 -11.65 -13.30 0.07
C GLN A 35 -11.28 -13.67 -1.37
N SER A 36 -12.15 -14.41 -2.05
CA SER A 36 -11.95 -14.85 -3.45
C SER A 36 -12.49 -13.86 -4.50
N GLY A 37 -13.05 -12.70 -4.05
CA GLY A 37 -13.62 -11.70 -4.96
C GLY A 37 -14.94 -12.08 -5.63
N VAL A 38 -15.57 -13.21 -5.25
CA VAL A 38 -16.93 -13.57 -5.71
C VAL A 38 -17.96 -12.51 -5.30
N ILE A 39 -17.68 -11.81 -4.20
CA ILE A 39 -18.43 -10.64 -3.75
C ILE A 39 -17.49 -9.46 -3.66
N GLN A 40 -17.84 -8.40 -4.36
CA GLN A 40 -17.16 -7.11 -4.32
C GLN A 40 -18.14 -6.07 -3.77
N PHE A 41 -17.69 -5.27 -2.80
CA PHE A 41 -18.43 -4.13 -2.31
C PHE A 41 -17.85 -2.85 -2.90
N ARG A 42 -18.71 -2.03 -3.52
CA ARG A 42 -18.34 -0.66 -3.88
C ARG A 42 -18.92 0.29 -2.84
N LEU A 43 -18.07 1.08 -2.22
CA LEU A 43 -18.50 2.17 -1.36
C LEU A 43 -18.92 3.34 -2.25
N ARG A 44 -20.13 3.85 -2.08
CA ARG A 44 -20.50 5.13 -2.65
C ARG A 44 -19.90 6.23 -1.77
N SER A 45 -19.23 7.18 -2.39
CA SER A 45 -18.61 8.34 -1.70
C SER A 45 -19.65 9.38 -1.21
N ASP A 46 -20.89 8.99 -1.05
CA ASP A 46 -22.04 9.89 -0.87
C ASP A 46 -22.22 10.45 0.55
N SER A 47 -21.26 10.23 1.48
CA SER A 47 -21.36 10.97 2.74
C SER A 47 -20.88 12.41 2.54
N VAL A 48 -21.80 13.35 2.60
CA VAL A 48 -21.56 14.80 2.39
C VAL A 48 -20.34 15.31 3.17
N GLY A 49 -20.15 14.81 4.39
CA GLY A 49 -18.99 15.18 5.22
C GLY A 49 -17.63 14.71 4.66
N MET A 50 -17.53 13.48 4.19
CA MET A 50 -16.28 12.95 3.61
C MET A 50 -15.96 13.63 2.28
N MET A 51 -16.97 13.95 1.47
CA MET A 51 -16.78 14.72 0.23
C MET A 51 -16.26 16.13 0.49
N GLN A 52 -16.75 16.79 1.53
CA GLN A 52 -16.26 18.11 1.91
C GLN A 52 -14.81 18.04 2.39
N GLN A 53 -14.48 17.08 3.26
CA GLN A 53 -13.10 16.86 3.73
C GLN A 53 -12.14 16.51 2.58
N SER A 54 -12.57 15.68 1.62
CA SER A 54 -11.78 15.38 0.43
C SER A 54 -11.47 16.65 -0.38
N ARG A 55 -12.47 17.50 -0.61
CA ARG A 55 -12.28 18.79 -1.32
C ARG A 55 -11.32 19.73 -0.58
N GLU A 56 -11.46 19.84 0.73
CA GLU A 56 -10.59 20.67 1.56
C GLU A 56 -9.13 20.18 1.50
N LEU A 57 -8.89 18.87 1.55
CA LEU A 57 -7.56 18.29 1.41
C LEU A 57 -6.99 18.51 -0.01
N MET A 58 -7.81 18.29 -1.04
CA MET A 58 -7.39 18.53 -2.43
C MET A 58 -6.97 19.99 -2.64
N GLN A 59 -7.75 20.95 -2.14
CA GLN A 59 -7.42 22.38 -2.26
C GLN A 59 -6.20 22.77 -1.46
N LYS A 60 -6.07 22.26 -0.21
CA LYS A 60 -4.99 22.62 0.70
C LYS A 60 -3.63 22.12 0.25
N TYR A 61 -3.58 20.91 -0.32
CA TYR A 61 -2.35 20.22 -0.68
C TYR A 61 -2.19 20.05 -2.21
N HIS A 62 -3.05 20.70 -3.01
CA HIS A 62 -3.04 20.64 -4.48
C HIS A 62 -3.08 19.20 -5.03
N LEU A 63 -3.86 18.33 -4.39
CA LEU A 63 -3.99 16.93 -4.80
C LEU A 63 -5.01 16.80 -5.95
N ASN A 64 -4.74 15.91 -6.88
CA ASN A 64 -5.64 15.60 -7.99
C ASN A 64 -6.91 14.88 -7.53
N ASP A 65 -6.79 14.01 -6.53
CA ASP A 65 -7.93 13.28 -5.96
C ASP A 65 -7.65 12.87 -4.51
N VAL A 66 -8.70 12.73 -3.71
CA VAL A 66 -8.64 12.24 -2.32
C VAL A 66 -9.83 11.33 -2.06
N PHE A 67 -9.53 10.09 -1.70
CA PHE A 67 -10.53 9.09 -1.35
C PHE A 67 -10.50 8.79 0.16
N ILE A 68 -11.46 9.34 0.89
CA ILE A 68 -11.61 9.12 2.34
C ILE A 68 -12.57 7.96 2.57
N ILE A 69 -12.19 7.05 3.46
CA ILE A 69 -13.04 5.94 3.89
C ILE A 69 -13.51 6.16 5.34
N PRO A 70 -14.66 5.58 5.72
CA PRO A 70 -15.11 5.59 7.11
C PRO A 70 -14.06 4.98 8.05
N GLU A 71 -14.05 5.45 9.28
CA GLU A 71 -13.21 4.87 10.34
C GLU A 71 -13.58 3.41 10.56
N ALA A 72 -12.55 2.56 10.72
CA ALA A 72 -12.77 1.16 11.03
C ALA A 72 -13.16 1.03 12.52
N GLU A 73 -14.18 0.22 12.81
CA GLU A 73 -14.66 -0.01 14.20
C GLU A 73 -13.58 -0.64 15.09
N GLN A 74 -12.61 -1.33 14.52
CA GLN A 74 -11.51 -1.96 15.21
C GLN A 74 -10.17 -1.52 14.61
N GLU A 75 -9.26 -1.09 15.45
CA GLU A 75 -7.92 -0.62 15.04
C GLU A 75 -7.14 -1.69 14.23
N GLY A 76 -7.30 -2.97 14.55
CA GLY A 76 -6.69 -4.08 13.81
C GLY A 76 -7.20 -4.26 12.38
N GLN A 77 -8.34 -3.66 12.01
CA GLN A 77 -8.92 -3.72 10.67
C GLN A 77 -8.54 -2.52 9.79
N LEU A 78 -7.88 -1.52 10.36
CA LEU A 78 -7.59 -0.27 9.67
C LEU A 78 -6.75 -0.46 8.40
N ASN A 79 -5.65 -1.23 8.51
CA ASN A 79 -4.79 -1.54 7.36
C ASN A 79 -5.52 -2.36 6.29
N GLU A 80 -6.43 -3.23 6.68
CA GLU A 80 -7.25 -4.03 5.77
C GLU A 80 -8.27 -3.16 5.03
N SER A 81 -8.91 -2.24 5.73
CA SER A 81 -9.91 -1.33 5.15
C SER A 81 -9.28 -0.37 4.14
N ILE A 82 -8.15 0.26 4.49
CA ILE A 82 -7.45 1.16 3.57
C ILE A 82 -6.84 0.42 2.38
N ALA A 83 -6.35 -0.80 2.59
CA ALA A 83 -5.81 -1.63 1.51
C ALA A 83 -6.90 -2.02 0.50
N ARG A 84 -8.08 -2.41 0.97
CA ARG A 84 -9.23 -2.71 0.12
C ARG A 84 -9.70 -1.49 -0.64
N ALA A 85 -9.80 -0.35 0.03
CA ALA A 85 -10.18 0.91 -0.61
C ALA A 85 -9.17 1.34 -1.68
N GLY A 86 -7.87 1.23 -1.40
CA GLY A 86 -6.81 1.48 -2.37
C GLY A 86 -6.88 0.56 -3.58
N ALA A 87 -7.13 -0.74 -3.37
CA ALA A 87 -7.31 -1.69 -4.46
C ALA A 87 -8.52 -1.36 -5.33
N MET A 88 -9.67 -0.99 -4.72
CA MET A 88 -10.85 -0.55 -5.47
C MET A 88 -10.59 0.71 -6.28
N TYR A 89 -9.95 1.71 -5.66
CA TYR A 89 -9.59 2.98 -6.31
C TYR A 89 -8.72 2.76 -7.55
N VAL A 90 -7.73 1.87 -7.44
CA VAL A 90 -6.81 1.55 -8.54
C VAL A 90 -7.49 0.68 -9.60
N ALA A 91 -8.21 -0.38 -9.20
CA ALA A 91 -8.85 -1.31 -10.12
C ALA A 91 -9.83 -0.62 -11.09
N ASP A 92 -10.57 0.38 -10.59
CA ASP A 92 -11.52 1.14 -11.41
C ASP A 92 -10.85 2.05 -12.46
N ARG A 93 -9.53 2.27 -12.36
CA ARG A 93 -8.73 3.17 -13.20
C ARG A 93 -7.65 2.49 -14.03
N LEU A 94 -7.44 1.18 -13.82
CA LEU A 94 -6.46 0.43 -14.59
C LEU A 94 -6.96 0.14 -16.01
N SER A 95 -6.10 0.41 -16.98
CA SER A 95 -6.28 -0.06 -18.37
C SER A 95 -5.85 -1.52 -18.53
N GLU A 96 -6.16 -2.11 -19.67
CA GLU A 96 -5.62 -3.43 -20.06
C GLU A 96 -4.09 -3.39 -20.11
N ASN A 97 -3.46 -4.44 -19.59
CA ASN A 97 -1.99 -4.56 -19.50
C ASN A 97 -1.31 -3.42 -18.73
N ALA A 98 -2.00 -2.88 -17.72
CA ALA A 98 -1.46 -1.79 -16.93
C ALA A 98 -0.14 -2.16 -16.25
N CYS A 99 0.72 -1.14 -16.12
CA CYS A 99 1.95 -1.20 -15.36
C CYS A 99 1.80 -0.33 -14.12
N ILE A 100 2.07 -0.87 -12.95
CA ILE A 100 1.99 -0.17 -11.67
C ILE A 100 3.32 -0.26 -10.91
N ASN A 101 3.73 0.84 -10.34
CA ASN A 101 4.83 0.87 -9.38
C ASN A 101 4.30 0.52 -8.00
N VAL A 102 5.08 -0.21 -7.24
CA VAL A 102 4.70 -0.64 -5.89
C VAL A 102 5.85 -0.43 -4.92
N GLY A 103 5.56 0.34 -3.88
CA GLY A 103 6.42 0.43 -2.71
C GLY A 103 6.31 -0.83 -1.83
N TYR A 104 6.88 -0.79 -0.65
CA TYR A 104 6.82 -1.88 0.32
C TYR A 104 5.87 -1.58 1.48
N GLY A 105 5.53 -2.61 2.26
CA GLY A 105 4.80 -2.49 3.52
C GLY A 105 3.50 -3.29 3.58
N ASP A 106 2.98 -3.47 4.80
CA ASP A 106 1.81 -4.30 5.09
C ASP A 106 0.56 -3.83 4.32
N THR A 107 0.30 -2.52 4.32
CA THR A 107 -0.84 -1.95 3.59
C THR A 107 -0.77 -2.23 2.10
N LEU A 108 0.41 -2.06 1.48
CA LEU A 108 0.59 -2.29 0.04
C LEU A 108 0.50 -3.77 -0.32
N SER A 109 1.07 -4.66 0.50
CA SER A 109 0.94 -6.10 0.32
C SER A 109 -0.53 -6.54 0.34
N ARG A 110 -1.33 -6.02 1.27
CA ARG A 110 -2.78 -6.26 1.33
C ARG A 110 -3.51 -5.65 0.13
N THR A 111 -3.12 -4.45 -0.29
CA THR A 111 -3.68 -3.79 -1.48
C THR A 111 -3.49 -4.65 -2.72
N LEU A 112 -2.30 -5.19 -2.93
CA LEU A 112 -2.02 -6.11 -4.05
C LEU A 112 -2.84 -7.40 -3.96
N ASN A 113 -3.04 -7.96 -2.75
CA ASN A 113 -3.90 -9.12 -2.56
C ASN A 113 -5.36 -8.84 -2.96
N HIS A 114 -5.90 -7.67 -2.59
CA HIS A 114 -7.24 -7.28 -3.00
C HIS A 114 -7.32 -7.00 -4.50
N LEU A 115 -6.34 -6.26 -5.04
CA LEU A 115 -6.26 -5.95 -6.46
C LEU A 115 -6.25 -7.23 -7.31
N ALA A 116 -5.52 -8.25 -6.86
CA ALA A 116 -5.46 -9.56 -7.52
C ALA A 116 -6.83 -10.25 -7.69
N THR A 117 -7.79 -9.95 -6.79
CA THR A 117 -9.15 -10.50 -6.87
C THR A 117 -10.10 -9.65 -7.69
N MET A 118 -9.72 -8.41 -8.03
CA MET A 118 -10.57 -7.43 -8.70
C MET A 118 -10.26 -7.32 -10.20
N VAL A 119 -9.00 -7.57 -10.57
CA VAL A 119 -8.54 -7.44 -11.96
C VAL A 119 -8.49 -8.79 -12.65
N GLN A 120 -8.99 -8.86 -13.89
CA GLN A 120 -8.99 -10.08 -14.71
C GLN A 120 -7.79 -10.12 -15.65
N ASN A 121 -7.32 -8.96 -16.09
CA ASN A 121 -6.20 -8.83 -17.01
C ASN A 121 -4.85 -8.87 -16.28
N PRO A 122 -3.77 -9.33 -16.94
CA PRO A 122 -2.43 -9.28 -16.37
C PRO A 122 -2.01 -7.87 -16.00
N VAL A 123 -1.48 -7.70 -14.80
CA VAL A 123 -0.89 -6.43 -14.33
C VAL A 123 0.61 -6.59 -14.20
N THR A 124 1.36 -5.63 -14.70
CA THR A 124 2.80 -5.56 -14.47
C THR A 124 3.09 -4.73 -13.23
N CYS A 125 3.74 -5.34 -12.24
CA CYS A 125 4.16 -4.66 -11.00
C CYS A 125 5.67 -4.42 -11.02
N ILE A 126 6.08 -3.18 -10.80
CA ILE A 126 7.49 -2.76 -10.71
C ILE A 126 7.79 -2.35 -9.28
N SER A 127 8.82 -2.97 -8.71
CA SER A 127 9.30 -2.63 -7.37
C SER A 127 9.99 -1.26 -7.36
N LEU A 128 9.63 -0.41 -6.42
CA LEU A 128 10.27 0.89 -6.21
C LEU A 128 11.46 0.81 -5.26
N THR A 129 11.64 -0.32 -4.56
CA THR A 129 12.71 -0.50 -3.58
C THR A 129 13.42 -1.83 -3.78
N GLY A 130 14.61 -1.96 -3.24
CA GLY A 130 15.29 -3.23 -3.07
C GLY A 130 14.47 -4.21 -2.24
N GLY A 131 14.87 -5.47 -2.23
CA GLY A 131 14.12 -6.59 -1.67
C GLY A 131 13.86 -6.45 -0.17
N VAL A 132 12.62 -6.68 0.22
CA VAL A 132 12.15 -6.82 1.60
C VAL A 132 11.27 -8.07 1.70
N SER A 133 11.18 -8.64 2.90
CA SER A 133 10.46 -9.90 3.13
C SER A 133 8.94 -9.85 2.85
N TYR A 134 8.37 -8.66 2.64
CA TYR A 134 6.92 -8.42 2.54
C TYR A 134 6.42 -7.96 1.16
N TYR A 135 7.22 -8.13 0.10
CA TYR A 135 6.79 -7.71 -1.24
C TYR A 135 5.69 -8.58 -1.83
N LEU A 136 5.73 -9.85 -1.54
CA LEU A 136 4.79 -10.79 -2.15
C LEU A 136 3.63 -11.05 -1.19
N PRO A 137 2.39 -11.03 -1.71
CA PRO A 137 1.26 -11.62 -1.01
C PRO A 137 1.68 -13.02 -0.55
N ASN A 138 1.39 -13.36 0.70
CA ASN A 138 1.60 -14.72 1.19
C ASN A 138 1.10 -15.70 0.11
N GLY A 139 1.95 -16.58 -0.38
CA GLY A 139 1.80 -17.37 -1.61
C GLY A 139 0.60 -18.34 -1.70
N ARG A 140 -0.55 -17.93 -1.16
CA ARG A 140 -1.84 -18.61 -1.21
C ARG A 140 -2.80 -18.06 -2.27
N SER A 141 -2.49 -16.94 -2.93
CA SER A 141 -3.32 -16.48 -4.05
C SER A 141 -2.71 -16.92 -5.37
N ASN A 142 -3.07 -18.13 -5.81
CA ASN A 142 -2.87 -18.60 -7.20
C ASN A 142 -3.67 -17.79 -8.25
N ILE A 143 -4.19 -16.61 -7.88
CA ILE A 143 -5.18 -15.87 -8.68
C ILE A 143 -4.54 -14.63 -9.31
N PHE A 144 -3.35 -14.21 -8.86
CA PHE A 144 -2.74 -13.00 -9.39
C PHE A 144 -1.93 -13.29 -10.66
N ASN A 145 -2.52 -13.00 -11.79
CA ASN A 145 -1.82 -13.01 -13.07
C ASN A 145 -0.98 -11.73 -13.20
N ALA A 146 0.13 -11.64 -12.44
CA ALA A 146 1.02 -10.49 -12.44
C ALA A 146 2.41 -10.84 -12.96
N ARG A 147 2.99 -9.92 -13.71
CA ARG A 147 4.42 -9.91 -14.03
C ARG A 147 5.12 -9.03 -13.00
N LEU A 148 6.09 -9.58 -12.29
CA LEU A 148 6.81 -8.86 -11.24
C LEU A 148 8.21 -8.50 -11.73
N TYR A 149 8.52 -7.23 -11.77
CA TYR A 149 9.86 -6.69 -11.99
C TYR A 149 10.41 -6.23 -10.64
N LEU A 150 11.18 -7.09 -10.02
CA LEU A 150 11.78 -6.83 -8.72
C LEU A 150 13.16 -6.21 -8.88
N MET A 151 13.47 -5.23 -8.05
CA MET A 151 14.81 -4.64 -7.99
C MET A 151 15.81 -5.68 -7.47
N PRO A 152 16.83 -6.08 -8.24
CA PRO A 152 17.73 -7.17 -7.87
C PRO A 152 18.83 -6.70 -6.90
N ALA A 153 18.42 -6.14 -5.79
CA ALA A 153 19.28 -5.63 -4.73
C ALA A 153 18.54 -5.70 -3.37
N PRO A 154 19.22 -5.74 -2.23
CA PRO A 154 18.59 -5.57 -0.93
C PRO A 154 18.06 -4.14 -0.76
N LEU A 155 17.12 -3.92 0.17
CA LEU A 155 16.65 -2.57 0.50
C LEU A 155 17.77 -1.72 1.11
N LEU A 156 18.56 -2.29 2.02
CA LEU A 156 19.72 -1.66 2.64
C LEU A 156 20.98 -2.45 2.32
N ALA A 157 21.95 -1.79 1.71
CA ALA A 157 23.27 -2.35 1.49
C ALA A 157 24.09 -2.35 2.80
N SER A 158 25.17 -3.12 2.83
CA SER A 158 26.06 -3.23 4.00
C SER A 158 26.91 -1.97 4.22
N SER A 159 27.16 -1.17 3.18
CA SER A 159 27.88 0.11 3.26
C SER A 159 27.42 1.07 2.17
N HIS A 160 27.80 2.34 2.30
CA HIS A 160 27.58 3.39 1.30
C HIS A 160 28.19 3.02 -0.07
N GLU A 161 29.44 2.52 -0.09
CA GLU A 161 30.13 2.13 -1.32
C GLU A 161 29.41 0.99 -2.02
N MET A 162 28.91 0.00 -1.26
CA MET A 162 28.15 -1.10 -1.79
C MET A 162 26.81 -0.62 -2.36
N ALA A 163 26.12 0.31 -1.67
CA ALA A 163 24.90 0.91 -2.18
C ALA A 163 25.12 1.66 -3.49
N ALA A 164 26.21 2.45 -3.56
CA ALA A 164 26.58 3.19 -4.77
C ALA A 164 26.87 2.24 -5.95
N ALA A 165 27.63 1.16 -5.71
CA ALA A 165 27.91 0.14 -6.71
C ALA A 165 26.64 -0.55 -7.20
N MET A 166 25.75 -0.98 -6.30
CA MET A 166 24.48 -1.63 -6.66
C MET A 166 23.55 -0.69 -7.44
N ARG A 167 23.46 0.57 -7.05
CA ARG A 167 22.64 1.57 -7.79
C ARG A 167 23.18 1.83 -9.19
N ALA A 168 24.49 1.66 -9.42
CA ALA A 168 25.10 1.80 -10.74
C ALA A 168 24.92 0.57 -11.63
N GLU A 169 24.52 -0.58 -11.08
CA GLU A 169 24.27 -1.80 -11.86
C GLU A 169 23.17 -1.57 -12.90
N ALA A 170 23.39 -2.06 -14.12
CA ALA A 170 22.44 -1.88 -15.23
C ALA A 170 21.06 -2.45 -14.90
N SER A 171 20.99 -3.58 -14.22
CA SER A 171 19.75 -4.24 -13.83
C SER A 171 18.93 -3.43 -12.82
N VAL A 172 19.58 -2.76 -11.86
CA VAL A 172 18.93 -1.85 -10.89
C VAL A 172 18.47 -0.57 -11.58
N SER A 173 19.36 0.04 -12.37
CA SER A 173 19.06 1.26 -13.13
C SER A 173 17.91 1.05 -14.12
N GLU A 174 17.76 -0.14 -14.71
CA GLU A 174 16.66 -0.49 -15.61
C GLU A 174 15.32 -0.51 -14.88
N ILE A 175 15.23 -1.13 -13.72
CA ILE A 175 14.00 -1.14 -12.90
C ILE A 175 13.59 0.29 -12.54
N ILE A 176 14.54 1.15 -12.12
CA ILE A 176 14.25 2.54 -11.82
C ILE A 176 13.77 3.33 -13.06
N ARG A 177 14.28 3.02 -14.25
CA ARG A 177 13.79 3.62 -15.51
C ARG A 177 12.39 3.12 -15.90
N MET A 178 12.13 1.83 -15.70
CA MET A 178 10.80 1.25 -15.97
C MET A 178 9.71 1.91 -15.12
N ALA A 179 10.04 2.35 -13.90
CA ALA A 179 9.09 3.03 -13.03
C ALA A 179 8.49 4.30 -13.67
N ALA A 180 9.23 5.00 -14.53
CA ALA A 180 8.73 6.17 -15.25
C ALA A 180 7.65 5.86 -16.31
N LEU A 181 7.46 4.58 -16.66
CA LEU A 181 6.49 4.13 -17.67
C LEU A 181 5.19 3.63 -17.05
N SER A 182 5.07 3.65 -15.74
CA SER A 182 3.91 3.11 -15.02
C SER A 182 2.72 4.04 -15.03
N SER A 183 1.53 3.46 -15.14
CA SER A 183 0.25 4.19 -15.10
C SER A 183 -0.10 4.69 -13.70
N PHE A 184 0.34 3.96 -12.67
CA PHE A 184 0.11 4.27 -11.26
C PHE A 184 1.32 3.93 -10.40
N THR A 185 1.50 4.70 -9.34
CA THR A 185 2.54 4.47 -8.34
C THR A 185 1.90 4.37 -6.96
N LEU A 186 2.01 3.21 -6.33
CA LEU A 186 1.43 2.95 -5.01
C LEU A 186 2.50 3.04 -3.94
N VAL A 187 2.32 3.95 -3.00
CA VAL A 187 3.23 4.13 -1.86
C VAL A 187 2.47 4.08 -0.54
N GLY A 188 3.11 3.51 0.48
CA GLY A 188 2.67 3.63 1.86
C GLY A 188 3.34 4.84 2.51
N ILE A 189 2.69 5.44 3.49
CA ILE A 189 3.29 6.44 4.37
C ILE A 189 3.53 5.78 5.72
N GLY A 190 4.77 5.73 6.16
CA GLY A 190 5.18 5.20 7.45
C GLY A 190 5.19 6.28 8.53
N ALA A 191 4.91 5.91 9.78
CA ALA A 191 5.04 6.78 10.94
C ALA A 191 6.29 6.41 11.75
N MET A 192 6.87 7.37 12.44
CA MET A 192 8.02 7.18 13.34
C MET A 192 7.56 6.61 14.69
N HIS A 193 7.05 5.36 14.66
CA HIS A 193 6.52 4.67 15.83
C HIS A 193 7.17 3.29 16.00
N GLU A 194 7.32 2.83 17.24
CA GLU A 194 7.99 1.55 17.56
C GLU A 194 7.29 0.33 16.94
N THR A 195 5.97 0.42 16.71
CA THR A 195 5.19 -0.63 16.06
C THR A 195 5.13 -0.49 14.53
N ALA A 196 5.83 0.50 13.95
CA ALA A 196 5.88 0.67 12.50
C ALA A 196 6.45 -0.58 11.81
N THR A 197 5.98 -0.85 10.60
CA THR A 197 6.41 -2.03 9.82
C THR A 197 7.91 -2.07 9.64
N ILE A 198 8.54 -0.93 9.43
CA ILE A 198 9.99 -0.80 9.22
C ILE A 198 10.81 -1.28 10.44
N VAL A 199 10.30 -1.08 11.66
CA VAL A 199 10.93 -1.57 12.91
C VAL A 199 10.58 -3.06 13.13
N ARG A 200 9.30 -3.41 13.00
CA ARG A 200 8.84 -4.79 13.21
C ARG A 200 9.46 -5.80 12.23
N SER A 201 9.77 -5.38 11.02
CA SER A 201 10.44 -6.21 10.03
C SER A 201 11.96 -6.23 10.17
N GLY A 202 12.53 -5.48 11.13
CA GLY A 202 13.96 -5.41 11.35
C GLY A 202 14.73 -4.64 10.27
N ILE A 203 14.06 -3.83 9.45
CA ILE A 203 14.72 -2.95 8.46
C ILE A 203 15.56 -1.92 9.20
N ILE A 204 15.00 -1.33 10.27
CA ILE A 204 15.74 -0.48 11.20
C ILE A 204 15.57 -1.00 12.63
N THR A 205 16.55 -0.70 13.47
CA THR A 205 16.52 -0.96 14.92
C THR A 205 15.76 0.14 15.65
N GLN A 206 15.36 -0.12 16.90
CA GLN A 206 14.77 0.91 17.77
C GLN A 206 15.73 2.08 18.02
N ASN A 207 17.05 1.82 18.11
CA ASN A 207 18.05 2.85 18.28
C ASN A 207 18.18 3.76 17.04
N GLU A 208 18.08 3.18 15.84
CA GLU A 208 18.05 3.96 14.60
C GLU A 208 16.78 4.78 14.49
N LEU A 209 15.62 4.20 14.84
CA LEU A 209 14.34 4.94 14.92
C LEU A 209 14.48 6.16 15.87
N PHE A 210 15.05 5.95 17.07
CA PHE A 210 15.26 7.02 18.03
C PHE A 210 16.16 8.12 17.46
N ARG A 211 17.29 7.77 16.85
CA ARG A 211 18.21 8.74 16.22
C ARG A 211 17.52 9.54 15.11
N LEU A 212 16.77 8.88 14.23
CA LEU A 212 16.01 9.55 13.17
C LEU A 212 15.00 10.54 13.74
N LYS A 213 14.26 10.17 14.79
CA LYS A 213 13.34 11.09 15.50
C LYS A 213 14.06 12.29 16.10
N MET A 214 15.22 12.08 16.71
CA MET A 214 16.06 13.18 17.24
C MET A 214 16.59 14.09 16.13
N SER A 215 16.77 13.57 14.91
CA SER A 215 17.13 14.36 13.72
C SER A 215 15.92 15.03 13.06
N GLY A 216 14.71 14.92 13.64
CA GLY A 216 13.51 15.58 13.13
C GLY A 216 12.65 14.74 12.20
N ALA A 217 12.93 13.46 12.02
CA ALA A 217 12.09 12.60 11.18
C ALA A 217 10.70 12.42 11.78
N VAL A 218 9.65 12.65 10.99
CA VAL A 218 8.24 12.48 11.36
C VAL A 218 7.56 11.34 10.62
N GLY A 219 8.14 10.88 9.51
CA GLY A 219 7.61 9.79 8.70
C GLY A 219 8.60 9.29 7.66
N ASP A 220 8.18 8.25 6.92
CA ASP A 220 8.92 7.74 5.77
C ASP A 220 8.02 7.43 4.57
N VAL A 221 8.61 7.53 3.39
CA VAL A 221 8.08 7.00 2.13
C VAL A 221 9.19 6.22 1.44
N LEU A 222 8.95 4.95 1.10
CA LEU A 222 9.94 4.07 0.48
C LEU A 222 11.25 3.93 1.29
N CYS A 223 11.18 4.05 2.61
CA CYS A 223 12.32 4.09 3.55
C CYS A 223 13.16 5.38 3.49
N HIS A 224 12.74 6.39 2.73
CA HIS A 224 13.27 7.74 2.83
C HIS A 224 12.60 8.47 3.98
N PHE A 225 13.36 8.89 4.97
CA PHE A 225 12.84 9.60 6.15
C PHE A 225 12.73 11.08 5.88
N VAL A 226 11.61 11.67 6.28
CA VAL A 226 11.31 13.08 6.03
C VAL A 226 11.00 13.83 7.32
N ASP A 227 11.33 15.12 7.32
CA ASP A 227 10.98 16.06 8.38
C ASP A 227 9.52 16.56 8.25
N GLU A 228 9.10 17.48 9.10
CA GLU A 228 7.74 18.06 9.11
C GLU A 228 7.36 18.84 7.84
N ASN A 229 8.34 19.23 7.03
CA ASN A 229 8.17 19.93 5.75
C ASN A 229 8.17 18.97 4.55
N GLY A 230 8.46 17.68 4.78
CA GLY A 230 8.62 16.68 3.74
C GLY A 230 10.01 16.64 3.12
N GLU A 231 10.97 17.33 3.73
CA GLU A 231 12.36 17.31 3.28
C GLU A 231 13.11 16.08 3.80
N LEU A 232 13.99 15.55 2.96
CA LEU A 232 14.77 14.35 3.26
C LEU A 232 15.72 14.56 4.45
N ILE A 233 15.70 13.65 5.41
CA ILE A 233 16.63 13.62 6.54
C ILE A 233 17.90 12.85 6.13
N PRO A 234 19.08 13.50 6.08
CA PRO A 234 20.34 12.81 5.86
C PRO A 234 20.61 11.81 6.99
N SER A 235 20.97 10.58 6.64
CA SER A 235 21.24 9.53 7.62
C SER A 235 22.10 8.41 7.02
N ASP A 236 22.77 7.64 7.88
CA ASP A 236 23.49 6.44 7.47
C ASP A 236 22.57 5.40 6.76
N ILE A 237 21.28 5.40 7.09
CA ILE A 237 20.31 4.55 6.42
C ILE A 237 20.08 5.05 4.99
N GLU A 238 19.91 6.35 4.79
CA GLU A 238 19.75 6.95 3.47
C GLU A 238 20.96 6.67 2.57
N ASP A 239 22.17 6.76 3.10
CA ASP A 239 23.41 6.48 2.37
C ASP A 239 23.48 5.03 1.86
N ARG A 240 22.88 4.09 2.59
CA ARG A 240 22.88 2.65 2.28
C ARG A 240 21.59 2.19 1.57
N LEU A 241 20.63 3.07 1.39
CA LEU A 241 19.29 2.73 0.87
C LEU A 241 19.33 2.48 -0.64
N ILE A 242 18.71 1.38 -1.07
CA ILE A 242 18.46 1.09 -2.49
C ILE A 242 16.95 1.19 -2.72
N SER A 243 16.55 2.36 -3.12
CA SER A 243 15.16 2.75 -3.34
C SER A 243 15.08 3.78 -4.47
N THR A 244 13.91 3.95 -5.02
CA THR A 244 13.63 5.04 -5.98
C THR A 244 13.73 6.38 -5.23
N PRO A 245 14.63 7.28 -5.63
CA PRO A 245 14.80 8.58 -4.98
C PRO A 245 13.52 9.41 -4.94
N LEU A 246 13.31 10.20 -3.87
CA LEU A 246 12.11 11.04 -3.72
C LEU A 246 11.91 12.02 -4.88
N GLU A 247 13.00 12.57 -5.44
CA GLU A 247 12.92 13.46 -6.59
C GLU A 247 12.35 12.76 -7.83
N LYS A 248 12.68 11.50 -8.01
CA LYS A 248 12.07 10.68 -9.08
C LYS A 248 10.62 10.33 -8.78
N LEU A 249 10.30 10.03 -7.52
CA LEU A 249 8.93 9.78 -7.09
C LEU A 249 8.03 10.99 -7.32
N ARG A 250 8.52 12.20 -6.98
CA ARG A 250 7.81 13.48 -7.22
C ARG A 250 7.57 13.76 -8.71
N ALA A 251 8.43 13.25 -9.58
CA ALA A 251 8.30 13.41 -11.03
C ALA A 251 7.36 12.39 -11.69
N LEU A 252 6.84 11.41 -10.94
CA LEU A 252 5.90 10.42 -11.46
C LEU A 252 4.48 10.95 -11.44
N ASP A 253 3.73 10.64 -12.50
CA ASP A 253 2.29 10.86 -12.54
C ASP A 253 1.55 9.81 -11.70
N ASN A 254 0.35 10.18 -11.21
CA ASN A 254 -0.57 9.28 -10.52
C ASN A 254 0.06 8.53 -9.33
N VAL A 255 0.77 9.25 -8.47
CA VAL A 255 1.25 8.71 -7.19
C VAL A 255 0.09 8.64 -6.21
N VAL A 256 -0.21 7.45 -5.72
CA VAL A 256 -1.29 7.17 -4.77
C VAL A 256 -0.69 6.79 -3.41
N GLY A 257 -0.80 7.68 -2.45
CA GLY A 257 -0.41 7.45 -1.06
C GLY A 257 -1.52 6.73 -0.28
N LEU A 258 -1.20 5.59 0.33
CA LEU A 258 -2.12 4.82 1.17
C LEU A 258 -1.72 4.94 2.63
N ALA A 259 -2.53 5.61 3.43
CA ALA A 259 -2.25 5.81 4.84
C ALA A 259 -3.53 5.89 5.68
N ALA A 260 -3.48 5.35 6.89
CA ALA A 260 -4.54 5.45 7.88
C ALA A 260 -3.97 5.30 9.30
N GLY A 261 -4.63 5.91 10.28
CA GLY A 261 -4.29 5.84 11.70
C GLY A 261 -3.82 7.17 12.27
N ALA A 262 -4.23 7.47 13.51
CA ALA A 262 -3.93 8.71 14.18
C ALA A 262 -2.40 8.95 14.30
N GLN A 263 -1.63 7.90 14.51
CA GLN A 263 -0.17 7.95 14.61
C GLN A 263 0.54 8.35 13.29
N LYS A 264 -0.18 8.37 12.16
CA LYS A 264 0.36 8.75 10.85
C LYS A 264 0.05 10.19 10.44
N VAL A 265 -0.72 10.93 11.21
CA VAL A 265 -1.17 12.28 10.84
C VAL A 265 -0.01 13.22 10.55
N GLU A 266 1.04 13.22 11.39
CA GLU A 266 2.23 14.05 11.18
C GLU A 266 2.97 13.65 9.90
N ALA A 267 3.19 12.35 9.71
CA ALA A 267 3.83 11.82 8.51
C ALA A 267 3.04 12.14 7.23
N ILE A 268 1.71 11.96 7.25
CA ILE A 268 0.84 12.31 6.12
C ILE A 268 0.95 13.80 5.78
N ARG A 269 0.91 14.67 6.81
CA ARG A 269 1.03 16.12 6.60
C ARG A 269 2.39 16.52 6.03
N ALA A 270 3.47 15.90 6.49
CA ALA A 270 4.81 16.12 5.99
C ALA A 270 4.92 15.72 4.51
N VAL A 271 4.51 14.50 4.18
CA VAL A 271 4.55 13.97 2.80
C VAL A 271 3.69 14.79 1.82
N LEU A 272 2.58 15.36 2.29
CA LEU A 272 1.72 16.21 1.47
C LEU A 272 2.24 17.65 1.29
N ARG A 273 3.27 18.05 2.03
CA ARG A 273 3.92 19.37 1.89
C ARG A 273 5.13 19.34 0.97
N GLY A 274 5.90 18.24 0.99
CA GLY A 274 7.11 18.02 0.18
C GLY A 274 6.83 17.24 -1.09
#